data_0fae91405224e579cce456770d848a0a
#
_entry.id   0fae91405224e579cce456770d848a0a
#
_cell.length_a   1.000
_cell.length_b   1.000
_cell.length_c   1.000
_cell.angle_alpha   90.00
_cell.angle_beta   90.00
_cell.angle_gamma   90.00
#
_symmetry.space_group_name_H-M   'P 1'
#
loop_
_entity.id
_entity.type
_entity.pdbx_description
1 polymer ?
#
loop_
_entity_poly.entity_id
_entity_poly.type
_entity_poly.pdbx_seq_one_letter_code
_entity_poly.pdbx_strand_id
1 'polypeptide(L)'
;MRFAVYAILFACIALLTACGSSPSGPGARGPTAHAGGPTQGYYKVGSPYQIDGVTYTPAVDYDYDETGIASWYGPDFHGKITANGELYDMNEVTGAHRTLPMPSLVRVTNLDNGRTIVVRVNDRGPYARGRILDMSRRGAQLLGYEKTGTAKVRVQIMARESQILAAAAKQGQLSVDVAGIDNENPALPPGTPTYTRPGAAPPVATPLPPPERVAEAEQQPVPVAVPIVDEKKLMQQDQPQQTVKGKDVGGLFMPAPVATYQKVRPSSIYIQAGAFGVQENAERLRAKLAGVGRTDIYVALVDGKTFYRVRVGPVATVDQADALLNRVVGAGANGAKIVVN
;
A
#
# COMPACT_ATOMS: atom_id res chain seq x y z
N MET A 1 35.70 45.31 53.46
CA MET A 1 37.18 45.45 53.51
C MET A 1 37.77 44.83 52.30
N ARG A 2 38.36 45.69 51.47
CA ARG A 2 39.60 45.62 50.72
C ARG A 2 39.54 44.61 49.47
N PHE A 3 39.42 45.15 48.25
CA PHE A 3 40.46 45.62 47.32
C PHE A 3 41.41 44.47 46.92
N ALA A 4 41.68 44.15 45.67
CA ALA A 4 42.15 44.91 44.49
C ALA A 4 42.10 43.99 43.28
N VAL A 5 41.57 44.36 42.09
CA VAL A 5 42.26 45.04 40.97
C VAL A 5 43.63 44.43 40.63
N TYR A 6 43.75 43.82 39.46
CA TYR A 6 44.83 44.03 38.49
C TYR A 6 44.40 43.57 37.09
N ALA A 7 44.37 44.52 36.21
CA ALA A 7 44.39 44.39 34.76
C ALA A 7 45.85 44.36 34.31
N ILE A 8 46.19 43.79 33.17
CA ILE A 8 47.30 44.05 32.24
C ILE A 8 47.22 42.96 31.18
N LEU A 9 46.85 43.22 29.96
CA LEU A 9 47.49 43.85 28.80
C LEU A 9 48.20 42.85 27.87
N PHE A 10 47.73 42.84 26.62
CA PHE A 10 48.44 42.65 25.31
C PHE A 10 49.35 41.44 25.07
N ALA A 11 48.99 40.68 24.01
CA ALA A 11 49.84 40.67 22.80
C ALA A 11 49.18 39.87 21.67
N CYS A 12 49.06 40.53 20.54
CA CYS A 12 48.81 39.94 19.22
C CYS A 12 49.92 38.98 18.80
N ILE A 13 49.60 37.80 18.28
CA ILE A 13 50.42 37.17 17.25
C ILE A 13 49.46 36.52 16.22
N ALA A 14 49.54 37.05 15.04
CA ALA A 14 48.99 36.47 13.81
C ALA A 14 49.91 35.38 13.25
N LEU A 15 49.33 34.57 12.33
CA LEU A 15 49.98 33.64 11.40
C LEU A 15 49.89 32.16 11.84
N LEU A 16 49.18 31.34 11.12
CA LEU A 16 49.51 30.69 9.85
C LEU A 16 48.41 29.76 9.45
N THR A 17 47.97 29.93 8.23
CA THR A 17 47.17 28.99 7.43
C THR A 17 47.76 27.57 7.43
N ALA A 18 46.92 26.60 7.75
CA ALA A 18 47.15 25.22 7.35
C ALA A 18 45.85 24.67 6.73
N CYS A 19 45.84 24.61 5.40
CA CYS A 19 44.89 23.81 4.64
C CYS A 19 45.06 22.34 5.01
N GLY A 20 44.14 21.81 5.80
CA GLY A 20 43.97 20.38 6.05
C GLY A 20 42.80 19.87 5.19
N SER A 21 43.10 19.38 3.98
CA SER A 21 42.15 18.62 3.17
C SER A 21 41.91 17.25 3.81
N SER A 22 40.75 17.09 4.41
CA SER A 22 40.25 15.78 4.80
C SER A 22 39.64 15.09 3.58
N PRO A 23 39.92 13.80 3.31
CA PRO A 23 39.31 13.06 2.22
C PRO A 23 37.84 12.82 2.50
N SER A 24 36.99 13.43 1.68
CA SER A 24 35.54 13.16 1.66
C SER A 24 35.31 11.73 1.25
N GLY A 25 34.82 10.88 2.16
CA GLY A 25 34.21 9.62 1.83
C GLY A 25 32.95 9.82 0.96
N PRO A 26 32.50 8.83 0.19
CA PRO A 26 31.32 8.98 -0.66
C PRO A 26 30.08 9.14 0.20
N GLY A 27 29.76 10.36 0.55
CA GLY A 27 28.49 10.73 1.16
C GLY A 27 27.38 10.46 0.15
N ALA A 28 26.43 9.64 0.54
CA ALA A 28 25.17 9.48 -0.18
C ALA A 28 24.58 10.87 -0.41
N ARG A 29 24.61 11.33 -1.65
CA ARG A 29 23.88 12.53 -2.06
C ARG A 29 22.41 12.20 -1.98
N GLY A 30 21.73 12.68 -0.94
CA GLY A 30 20.29 12.82 -0.96
C GLY A 30 19.89 13.65 -2.19
N PRO A 31 18.69 13.44 -2.73
CA PRO A 31 18.24 14.16 -3.90
C PRO A 31 18.31 15.67 -3.60
N THR A 32 19.16 16.38 -4.37
CA THR A 32 19.22 17.83 -4.35
C THR A 32 17.86 18.38 -4.71
N ALA A 33 17.25 19.15 -3.81
CA ALA A 33 16.04 19.89 -4.09
C ALA A 33 16.28 20.79 -5.31
N HIS A 34 15.64 20.48 -6.42
CA HIS A 34 15.62 21.35 -7.58
C HIS A 34 14.75 22.56 -7.24
N ALA A 35 15.38 23.71 -7.12
CA ALA A 35 14.68 24.99 -7.00
C ALA A 35 14.03 25.32 -8.35
N GLY A 36 12.68 25.46 -8.37
CA GLY A 36 11.95 26.25 -9.36
C GLY A 36 11.31 25.49 -10.52
N GLY A 37 10.04 25.19 -10.36
CA GLY A 37 9.08 24.75 -11.37
C GLY A 37 8.03 23.83 -10.74
N PRO A 38 6.82 23.72 -11.29
CA PRO A 38 5.90 22.70 -10.84
C PRO A 38 6.60 21.35 -11.02
N THR A 39 6.75 20.62 -9.93
CA THR A 39 7.40 19.30 -9.91
C THR A 39 6.51 18.34 -10.66
N GLN A 40 6.87 18.05 -11.91
CA GLN A 40 6.05 17.22 -12.80
C GLN A 40 5.98 15.76 -12.37
N GLY A 41 6.77 15.34 -11.37
CA GLY A 41 6.87 13.95 -10.97
C GLY A 41 7.59 13.08 -12.02
N TYR A 42 7.74 11.80 -11.71
CA TYR A 42 8.37 10.82 -12.62
C TYR A 42 7.82 9.41 -12.37
N TYR A 43 8.04 8.51 -13.32
CA TYR A 43 7.70 7.10 -13.13
C TYR A 43 8.60 6.46 -12.08
N LYS A 44 8.00 5.81 -11.10
CA LYS A 44 8.73 5.14 -10.02
C LYS A 44 8.04 3.85 -9.57
N VAL A 45 8.79 2.76 -9.53
CA VAL A 45 8.38 1.53 -8.83
C VAL A 45 8.91 1.57 -7.39
N GLY A 46 10.18 1.86 -7.23
CA GLY A 46 10.86 1.92 -5.93
C GLY A 46 11.55 0.60 -5.56
N SER A 47 12.41 0.67 -4.56
CA SER A 47 13.13 -0.48 -4.00
C SER A 47 12.34 -1.10 -2.82
N PRO A 48 12.60 -2.36 -2.45
CA PRO A 48 12.07 -2.93 -1.23
C PRO A 48 12.41 -2.09 0.01
N TYR A 49 11.47 -2.02 0.94
CA TYR A 49 11.63 -1.28 2.20
C TYR A 49 10.90 -1.99 3.34
N GLN A 50 11.18 -1.63 4.58
CA GLN A 50 10.58 -2.24 5.75
C GLN A 50 9.79 -1.23 6.58
N ILE A 51 8.66 -1.69 7.11
CA ILE A 51 7.87 -0.98 8.13
C ILE A 51 7.57 -1.99 9.23
N ASP A 52 7.96 -1.69 10.47
CA ASP A 52 7.71 -2.54 11.65
C ASP A 52 8.08 -4.03 11.43
N GLY A 53 9.22 -4.28 10.77
CA GLY A 53 9.71 -5.63 10.49
C GLY A 53 9.00 -6.34 9.33
N VAL A 54 8.05 -5.71 8.65
CA VAL A 54 7.42 -6.25 7.43
C VAL A 54 8.09 -5.65 6.20
N THR A 55 8.58 -6.52 5.31
CA THR A 55 9.18 -6.10 4.04
C THR A 55 8.09 -5.88 2.99
N TYR A 56 8.08 -4.70 2.40
CA TYR A 56 7.26 -4.35 1.25
C TYR A 56 8.12 -4.28 0.01
N THR A 57 7.73 -5.00 -1.03
CA THR A 57 8.44 -5.04 -2.31
C THR A 57 7.57 -4.38 -3.38
N PRO A 58 7.83 -3.10 -3.73
CA PRO A 58 7.15 -2.45 -4.83
C PRO A 58 7.38 -3.20 -6.13
N ALA A 59 6.31 -3.42 -6.88
CA ALA A 59 6.35 -4.12 -8.15
C ALA A 59 5.26 -3.60 -9.11
N VAL A 60 5.45 -3.84 -10.41
CA VAL A 60 4.38 -3.66 -11.38
C VAL A 60 3.38 -4.80 -11.19
N ASP A 61 2.17 -4.46 -10.77
CA ASP A 61 1.07 -5.40 -10.59
C ASP A 61 -0.21 -4.77 -11.15
N TYR A 62 -0.53 -5.11 -12.39
CA TYR A 62 -1.73 -4.61 -13.07
C TYR A 62 -2.97 -5.48 -12.81
N ASP A 63 -2.85 -6.50 -11.97
CA ASP A 63 -3.96 -7.34 -11.49
C ASP A 63 -4.33 -7.03 -10.03
N TYR A 64 -3.77 -5.95 -9.46
CA TYR A 64 -3.97 -5.61 -8.05
C TYR A 64 -5.46 -5.36 -7.75
N ASP A 65 -5.99 -6.15 -6.83
CA ASP A 65 -7.36 -6.06 -6.32
C ASP A 65 -7.37 -6.57 -4.88
N GLU A 66 -7.37 -5.66 -3.92
CA GLU A 66 -7.36 -6.01 -2.50
C GLU A 66 -8.41 -5.22 -1.72
N THR A 67 -8.90 -5.86 -0.65
CA THR A 67 -9.73 -5.23 0.38
C THR A 67 -8.91 -4.98 1.63
N GLY A 68 -9.22 -3.91 2.34
CA GLY A 68 -8.50 -3.54 3.56
C GLY A 68 -9.01 -2.24 4.14
N ILE A 69 -8.18 -1.60 4.94
CA ILE A 69 -8.51 -0.33 5.57
C ILE A 69 -7.74 0.80 4.89
N ALA A 70 -8.46 1.86 4.51
CA ALA A 70 -7.89 3.13 4.10
C ALA A 70 -7.92 4.13 5.25
N SER A 71 -6.91 5.01 5.31
CA SER A 71 -6.88 6.25 6.08
C SER A 71 -6.66 7.44 5.16
N TRP A 72 -6.46 8.62 5.72
CA TRP A 72 -6.10 9.80 4.95
C TRP A 72 -5.08 10.63 5.71
N TYR A 73 -4.18 11.30 4.98
CA TYR A 73 -3.12 12.09 5.60
C TYR A 73 -3.50 13.57 5.70
N GLY A 74 -3.16 14.14 6.87
CA GLY A 74 -3.63 15.44 7.31
C GLY A 74 -2.99 16.63 6.57
N PRO A 75 -3.37 17.86 6.97
CA PRO A 75 -2.92 19.09 6.33
C PRO A 75 -1.41 19.32 6.41
N ASP A 76 -0.72 18.71 7.36
CA ASP A 76 0.73 18.87 7.56
C ASP A 76 1.59 18.38 6.37
N PHE A 77 1.00 17.60 5.48
CA PHE A 77 1.64 17.10 4.27
C PHE A 77 1.41 18.00 3.05
N HIS A 78 0.47 18.93 3.11
CA HIS A 78 0.15 19.82 2.00
C HIS A 78 1.35 20.65 1.56
N GLY A 79 1.61 20.69 0.25
CA GLY A 79 2.77 21.37 -0.32
C GLY A 79 4.09 20.60 -0.21
N LYS A 80 4.13 19.38 0.35
CA LYS A 80 5.32 18.54 0.37
C LYS A 80 5.44 17.71 -0.91
N ILE A 81 6.67 17.32 -1.23
CA ILE A 81 6.98 16.47 -2.38
C ILE A 81 6.65 15.01 -2.07
N THR A 82 5.89 14.38 -2.96
CA THR A 82 5.52 12.96 -2.89
C THR A 82 6.65 12.04 -3.32
N ALA A 83 6.50 10.75 -3.14
CA ALA A 83 7.54 9.76 -3.45
C ALA A 83 7.91 9.70 -4.94
N ASN A 84 7.03 10.10 -5.86
CA ASN A 84 7.34 10.20 -7.29
C ASN A 84 7.68 11.63 -7.75
N GLY A 85 7.87 12.57 -6.82
CA GLY A 85 8.30 13.93 -7.11
C GLY A 85 7.19 14.94 -7.42
N GLU A 86 5.92 14.54 -7.37
CA GLU A 86 4.78 15.47 -7.50
C GLU A 86 4.59 16.28 -6.22
N LEU A 87 3.94 17.43 -6.32
CA LEU A 87 3.53 18.20 -5.15
C LEU A 87 2.24 17.61 -4.57
N TYR A 88 2.21 17.32 -3.27
CA TYR A 88 0.98 16.88 -2.64
C TYR A 88 0.00 18.05 -2.44
N ASP A 89 -1.17 17.95 -3.08
CA ASP A 89 -2.30 18.82 -2.82
C ASP A 89 -3.44 18.03 -2.15
N MET A 90 -3.79 18.40 -0.91
CA MET A 90 -4.85 17.75 -0.15
C MET A 90 -6.24 17.90 -0.79
N ASN A 91 -6.41 18.86 -1.73
CA ASN A 91 -7.67 19.15 -2.42
C ASN A 91 -7.82 18.38 -3.75
N GLU A 92 -6.78 17.72 -4.24
CA GLU A 92 -6.82 16.83 -5.41
C GLU A 92 -7.09 15.37 -4.99
N VAL A 93 -7.54 14.54 -5.94
CA VAL A 93 -7.90 13.14 -5.66
C VAL A 93 -6.69 12.25 -5.86
N THR A 94 -5.81 12.22 -4.85
CA THR A 94 -4.56 11.46 -4.85
C THR A 94 -4.48 10.50 -3.66
N GLY A 95 -3.52 9.60 -3.70
CA GLY A 95 -3.28 8.67 -2.60
C GLY A 95 -1.89 8.04 -2.60
N ALA A 96 -1.52 7.48 -1.46
CA ALA A 96 -0.30 6.73 -1.23
C ALA A 96 -0.60 5.23 -1.14
N HIS A 97 0.19 4.43 -1.87
CA HIS A 97 0.08 2.98 -1.85
C HIS A 97 1.44 2.33 -1.60
N ARG A 98 1.44 1.16 -0.92
CA ARG A 98 2.68 0.53 -0.46
C ARG A 98 3.54 -0.03 -1.58
N THR A 99 2.94 -0.61 -2.61
CA THR A 99 3.66 -1.41 -3.59
C THR A 99 3.39 -1.05 -5.05
N LEU A 100 2.27 -0.41 -5.38
CA LEU A 100 1.94 -0.07 -6.76
C LEU A 100 2.95 0.91 -7.38
N PRO A 101 3.18 0.84 -8.70
CA PRO A 101 3.99 1.83 -9.41
C PRO A 101 3.33 3.21 -9.37
N MET A 102 4.11 4.26 -9.50
CA MET A 102 3.66 5.64 -9.50
C MET A 102 4.11 6.34 -10.79
N PRO A 103 3.25 7.08 -11.50
CA PRO A 103 1.81 7.18 -11.23
C PRO A 103 1.05 5.93 -11.66
N SER A 104 -0.05 5.62 -10.95
CA SER A 104 -1.07 4.67 -11.41
C SER A 104 -2.46 5.16 -11.02
N LEU A 105 -3.50 4.64 -11.66
CA LEU A 105 -4.89 4.89 -11.31
C LEU A 105 -5.48 3.67 -10.63
N VAL A 106 -6.18 3.91 -9.54
CA VAL A 106 -6.92 2.88 -8.82
C VAL A 106 -8.38 3.28 -8.66
N ARG A 107 -9.28 2.34 -8.77
CA ARG A 107 -10.67 2.48 -8.32
C ARG A 107 -10.72 2.13 -6.85
N VAL A 108 -11.25 3.04 -6.05
CA VAL A 108 -11.41 2.84 -4.60
C VAL A 108 -12.89 2.87 -4.26
N THR A 109 -13.39 1.79 -3.68
CA THR A 109 -14.78 1.65 -3.23
C THR A 109 -14.81 1.58 -1.71
N ASN A 110 -15.56 2.46 -1.08
CA ASN A 110 -15.89 2.36 0.34
C ASN A 110 -16.96 1.29 0.53
N LEU A 111 -16.63 0.20 1.23
CA LEU A 111 -17.47 -0.98 1.41
C LEU A 111 -18.61 -0.76 2.43
N ASP A 112 -18.60 0.33 3.17
CA ASP A 112 -19.67 0.67 4.11
C ASP A 112 -20.84 1.42 3.46
N ASN A 113 -20.55 2.25 2.43
CA ASN A 113 -21.55 3.12 1.83
C ASN A 113 -21.64 3.03 0.30
N GLY A 114 -20.80 2.22 -0.34
CA GLY A 114 -20.77 1.99 -1.79
C GLY A 114 -20.20 3.14 -2.62
N ARG A 115 -19.75 4.24 -2.02
CA ARG A 115 -19.11 5.33 -2.77
C ARG A 115 -17.82 4.86 -3.42
N THR A 116 -17.67 5.17 -4.69
CA THR A 116 -16.53 4.74 -5.50
C THR A 116 -15.95 5.94 -6.25
N ILE A 117 -14.64 6.08 -6.20
CA ILE A 117 -13.90 7.13 -6.92
C ILE A 117 -12.67 6.54 -7.63
N VAL A 118 -12.17 7.25 -8.62
CA VAL A 118 -10.85 6.99 -9.22
C VAL A 118 -9.82 7.87 -8.53
N VAL A 119 -8.66 7.31 -8.19
CA VAL A 119 -7.60 7.93 -7.41
C VAL A 119 -6.28 7.81 -8.16
N ARG A 120 -5.51 8.90 -8.24
CA ARG A 120 -4.13 8.88 -8.71
C ARG A 120 -3.20 8.48 -7.56
N VAL A 121 -2.54 7.35 -7.68
CA VAL A 121 -1.48 6.94 -6.76
C VAL A 121 -0.18 7.62 -7.18
N ASN A 122 0.33 8.52 -6.36
CA ASN A 122 1.53 9.29 -6.60
C ASN A 122 2.50 9.31 -5.41
N ASP A 123 2.12 8.62 -4.31
CA ASP A 123 2.95 8.59 -3.12
C ASP A 123 3.11 7.18 -2.55
N ARG A 124 4.09 7.02 -1.64
CA ARG A 124 4.41 5.77 -0.95
C ARG A 124 3.92 5.81 0.49
N GLY A 125 3.23 4.77 0.89
CA GLY A 125 2.56 4.59 2.19
C GLY A 125 1.32 3.70 2.02
N PRO A 126 0.49 3.51 3.04
CA PRO A 126 0.63 3.98 4.43
C PRO A 126 1.80 3.32 5.16
N TYR A 127 2.39 4.08 6.09
CA TYR A 127 3.39 3.55 7.02
C TYR A 127 2.76 2.99 8.30
N ALA A 128 1.48 3.29 8.55
CA ALA A 128 0.72 2.69 9.65
C ALA A 128 0.38 1.23 9.33
N ARG A 129 0.66 0.33 10.27
CA ARG A 129 0.35 -1.10 10.12
C ARG A 129 -1.16 -1.30 9.92
N GLY A 130 -1.55 -2.30 9.12
CA GLY A 130 -2.96 -2.63 8.90
C GLY A 130 -3.68 -1.78 7.85
N ARG A 131 -3.08 -0.70 7.35
CA ARG A 131 -3.65 0.12 6.27
C ARG A 131 -3.12 -0.31 4.92
N ILE A 132 -3.94 -0.20 3.87
CA ILE A 132 -3.53 -0.50 2.48
C ILE A 132 -3.42 0.74 1.61
N LEU A 133 -4.12 1.81 1.95
CA LEU A 133 -4.16 3.05 1.19
C LEU A 133 -4.29 4.26 2.14
N ASP A 134 -3.51 5.32 1.86
CA ASP A 134 -3.74 6.64 2.44
C ASP A 134 -4.24 7.58 1.36
N MET A 135 -5.39 8.22 1.64
CA MET A 135 -6.03 9.14 0.70
C MET A 135 -5.67 10.59 0.99
N SER A 136 -5.77 11.44 -0.03
CA SER A 136 -5.88 12.87 0.20
C SER A 136 -7.16 13.19 0.99
N ARG A 137 -7.21 14.37 1.62
CA ARG A 137 -8.41 14.86 2.29
C ARG A 137 -9.61 14.85 1.35
N ARG A 138 -9.42 15.31 0.09
CA ARG A 138 -10.48 15.35 -0.92
C ARG A 138 -11.01 13.94 -1.24
N GLY A 139 -10.13 12.97 -1.37
CA GLY A 139 -10.52 11.57 -1.56
C GLY A 139 -11.36 11.04 -0.41
N ALA A 140 -10.94 11.31 0.84
CA ALA A 140 -11.67 10.90 2.04
C ALA A 140 -13.06 11.54 2.13
N GLN A 141 -13.19 12.81 1.74
CA GLN A 141 -14.48 13.52 1.65
C GLN A 141 -15.43 12.86 0.65
N LEU A 142 -14.95 12.58 -0.56
CA LEU A 142 -15.72 11.96 -1.62
C LEU A 142 -16.18 10.55 -1.24
N LEU A 143 -15.31 9.77 -0.62
CA LEU A 143 -15.63 8.43 -0.12
C LEU A 143 -16.47 8.45 1.18
N GLY A 144 -16.60 9.63 1.84
CA GLY A 144 -17.46 9.83 2.99
C GLY A 144 -16.91 9.35 4.32
N TYR A 145 -15.58 9.31 4.49
CA TYR A 145 -14.94 8.88 5.74
C TYR A 145 -13.95 9.91 6.36
N GLU A 146 -13.92 11.15 5.86
CA GLU A 146 -13.05 12.21 6.42
C GLU A 146 -13.23 12.34 7.95
N LYS A 147 -14.49 12.33 8.42
CA LYS A 147 -14.80 12.49 9.86
C LYS A 147 -14.45 11.27 10.71
N THR A 148 -14.60 10.07 10.17
CA THR A 148 -14.27 8.81 10.87
C THR A 148 -12.79 8.49 10.81
N GLY A 149 -12.02 9.13 9.91
CA GLY A 149 -10.59 8.94 9.76
C GLY A 149 -10.19 7.69 8.98
N THR A 150 -11.01 6.65 8.99
CA THR A 150 -10.75 5.37 8.33
C THR A 150 -12.00 4.79 7.70
N ALA A 151 -11.84 3.91 6.70
CA ALA A 151 -12.93 3.17 6.07
C ALA A 151 -12.46 1.80 5.59
N LYS A 152 -13.40 0.86 5.51
CA LYS A 152 -13.21 -0.40 4.76
C LYS A 152 -13.27 -0.10 3.27
N VAL A 153 -12.25 -0.48 2.54
CA VAL A 153 -12.18 -0.20 1.10
C VAL A 153 -11.80 -1.44 0.29
N ARG A 154 -12.22 -1.45 -0.98
CA ARG A 154 -11.63 -2.25 -2.05
C ARG A 154 -10.82 -1.33 -2.94
N VAL A 155 -9.59 -1.73 -3.25
CA VAL A 155 -8.66 -0.99 -4.11
C VAL A 155 -8.34 -1.86 -5.30
N GLN A 156 -8.71 -1.40 -6.49
CA GLN A 156 -8.52 -2.11 -7.76
C GLN A 156 -7.69 -1.24 -8.70
N ILE A 157 -6.59 -1.77 -9.23
CA ILE A 157 -5.83 -1.04 -10.23
C ILE A 157 -6.63 -0.96 -11.54
N MET A 158 -6.59 0.19 -12.17
CA MET A 158 -7.09 0.41 -13.52
C MET A 158 -5.92 0.16 -14.48
N ALA A 159 -5.78 -1.11 -14.86
CA ALA A 159 -4.56 -1.63 -15.50
C ALA A 159 -4.16 -0.83 -16.75
N ARG A 160 -5.11 -0.63 -17.65
CA ARG A 160 -4.88 0.01 -18.93
C ARG A 160 -4.51 1.49 -18.79
N GLU A 161 -5.29 2.22 -18.01
CA GLU A 161 -5.06 3.65 -17.75
C GLU A 161 -3.73 3.86 -17.02
N SER A 162 -3.40 2.96 -16.09
CA SER A 162 -2.12 2.98 -15.38
C SER A 162 -0.93 2.69 -16.31
N GLN A 163 -1.07 1.78 -17.27
CA GLN A 163 -0.04 1.50 -18.28
C GLN A 163 0.21 2.72 -19.18
N ILE A 164 -0.84 3.42 -19.59
CA ILE A 164 -0.74 4.64 -20.41
C ILE A 164 -0.03 5.74 -19.63
N LEU A 165 -0.43 5.99 -18.37
CA LEU A 165 0.24 6.95 -17.50
C LEU A 165 1.72 6.58 -17.29
N ALA A 166 2.01 5.31 -17.06
CA ALA A 166 3.38 4.84 -16.87
C ALA A 166 4.23 5.04 -18.13
N ALA A 167 3.69 4.77 -19.31
CA ALA A 167 4.38 4.97 -20.59
C ALA A 167 4.71 6.45 -20.81
N ALA A 168 3.74 7.32 -20.59
CA ALA A 168 3.90 8.76 -20.71
C ALA A 168 4.92 9.31 -19.70
N ALA A 169 4.81 8.92 -18.43
CA ALA A 169 5.73 9.35 -17.39
C ALA A 169 7.20 8.93 -17.64
N LYS A 170 7.41 7.76 -18.26
CA LYS A 170 8.76 7.32 -18.70
C LYS A 170 9.34 8.18 -19.81
N GLN A 171 8.48 8.84 -20.59
CA GLN A 171 8.88 9.78 -21.67
C GLN A 171 8.95 11.23 -21.17
N GLY A 172 8.77 11.48 -19.87
CA GLY A 172 8.68 12.82 -19.30
C GLY A 172 7.37 13.55 -19.63
N GLN A 173 6.37 12.84 -20.15
CA GLN A 173 5.04 13.33 -20.45
C GLN A 173 4.09 12.85 -19.36
N LEU A 174 3.62 13.75 -18.51
CA LEU A 174 2.74 13.40 -17.39
C LEU A 174 1.29 13.81 -17.61
N SER A 175 1.02 14.56 -18.70
CA SER A 175 -0.32 14.81 -19.19
C SER A 175 -0.62 13.90 -20.37
N VAL A 176 -1.49 12.94 -20.15
CA VAL A 176 -2.05 12.06 -21.18
C VAL A 176 -3.55 12.08 -21.02
N ASP A 177 -4.25 12.27 -22.11
CA ASP A 177 -5.70 12.13 -22.10
C ASP A 177 -6.06 10.65 -21.96
N VAL A 178 -6.30 10.21 -20.73
CA VAL A 178 -6.86 8.89 -20.42
C VAL A 178 -8.39 8.90 -20.44
N ALA A 179 -9.01 10.09 -20.60
CA ALA A 179 -10.46 10.23 -20.57
C ALA A 179 -11.14 9.76 -21.87
N GLY A 180 -10.42 9.78 -23.00
CA GLY A 180 -10.90 9.34 -24.31
C GLY A 180 -10.71 7.87 -24.62
N ILE A 181 -10.33 7.07 -23.63
CA ILE A 181 -10.07 5.63 -23.86
C ILE A 181 -11.38 4.85 -23.72
N ASP A 182 -12.06 4.65 -24.84
CA ASP A 182 -13.22 3.79 -24.90
C ASP A 182 -12.84 2.31 -24.71
N ASN A 183 -13.62 1.58 -23.91
CA ASN A 183 -13.36 0.18 -23.54
C ASN A 183 -13.56 -0.84 -24.69
N GLU A 184 -13.91 -0.39 -25.90
CA GLU A 184 -14.20 -1.27 -27.03
C GLU A 184 -12.98 -1.61 -27.90
N ASN A 185 -11.84 -1.89 -27.29
CA ASN A 185 -10.63 -2.39 -27.95
C ASN A 185 -9.74 -1.34 -28.65
N PRO A 186 -9.06 -0.50 -27.92
CA PRO A 186 -7.96 0.25 -28.50
C PRO A 186 -6.63 -0.38 -28.18
N ALA A 187 -5.81 -0.50 -29.17
CA ALA A 187 -4.41 -0.87 -29.03
C ALA A 187 -3.72 0.06 -28.03
N LEU A 188 -2.93 -0.51 -27.13
CA LEU A 188 -2.00 0.25 -26.30
C LEU A 188 -1.10 1.10 -27.22
N PRO A 189 -0.68 2.30 -26.82
CA PRO A 189 0.25 3.09 -27.61
C PRO A 189 1.45 2.27 -28.05
N PRO A 190 2.01 2.47 -29.25
CA PRO A 190 3.17 1.75 -29.73
C PRO A 190 4.31 1.84 -28.71
N GLY A 191 4.87 0.69 -28.31
CA GLY A 191 5.92 0.61 -27.31
C GLY A 191 5.44 0.41 -25.88
N THR A 192 4.14 0.32 -25.62
CA THR A 192 3.63 -0.07 -24.29
C THR A 192 3.95 -1.55 -24.05
N PRO A 193 4.76 -1.90 -23.03
CA PRO A 193 5.08 -3.30 -22.76
C PRO A 193 3.83 -4.05 -22.34
N THR A 194 3.58 -5.18 -22.99
CA THR A 194 2.52 -6.10 -22.57
C THR A 194 2.93 -6.72 -21.24
N TYR A 195 2.16 -6.48 -20.20
CA TYR A 195 2.41 -7.07 -18.89
C TYR A 195 2.02 -8.56 -18.94
N THR A 196 3.03 -9.41 -18.80
CA THR A 196 2.82 -10.82 -18.49
C THR A 196 3.11 -11.00 -16.99
N ARG A 197 2.11 -11.40 -16.23
CA ARG A 197 2.25 -11.60 -14.77
C ARG A 197 3.41 -12.55 -14.51
N PRO A 198 4.49 -12.14 -13.80
CA PRO A 198 5.43 -13.09 -13.22
C PRO A 198 4.64 -13.93 -12.22
N GLY A 199 4.81 -15.25 -12.24
CA GLY A 199 4.11 -16.12 -11.29
C GLY A 199 4.28 -15.54 -9.88
N ALA A 200 3.21 -15.02 -9.31
CA ALA A 200 3.24 -14.37 -8.01
C ALA A 200 3.56 -15.44 -6.97
N ALA A 201 4.85 -15.55 -6.62
CA ALA A 201 5.22 -16.24 -5.41
C ALA A 201 4.65 -15.43 -4.24
N PRO A 202 3.84 -16.04 -3.38
CA PRO A 202 3.46 -15.39 -2.13
C PRO A 202 4.74 -15.04 -1.36
N PRO A 203 4.73 -14.01 -0.50
CA PRO A 203 5.88 -13.71 0.34
C PRO A 203 6.29 -14.99 1.06
N VAL A 204 7.52 -15.43 0.83
CA VAL A 204 8.08 -16.64 1.44
C VAL A 204 8.14 -16.38 2.94
N ALA A 205 7.20 -16.95 3.68
CA ALA A 205 7.36 -17.10 5.11
C ALA A 205 8.57 -18.01 5.33
N THR A 206 9.60 -17.51 5.98
CA THR A 206 10.77 -18.29 6.37
C THR A 206 10.31 -19.58 7.01
N PRO A 207 10.75 -20.76 6.55
CA PRO A 207 10.34 -22.02 7.13
C PRO A 207 10.75 -22.04 8.61
N LEU A 208 9.80 -22.29 9.48
CA LEU A 208 10.10 -22.67 10.87
C LEU A 208 10.85 -24.01 10.84
N PRO A 209 11.89 -24.19 11.68
CA PRO A 209 12.62 -25.47 11.75
C PRO A 209 11.65 -26.62 12.02
N PRO A 210 11.91 -27.81 11.49
CA PRO A 210 11.05 -28.97 11.68
C PRO A 210 10.95 -29.32 13.18
N PRO A 211 9.77 -29.62 13.69
CA PRO A 211 9.60 -30.04 15.06
C PRO A 211 10.21 -31.46 15.24
N GLU A 212 10.90 -31.68 16.35
CA GLU A 212 11.27 -33.01 16.83
C GLU A 212 10.03 -33.89 16.91
N ARG A 213 10.18 -35.14 16.44
CA ARG A 213 9.10 -36.12 16.43
C ARG A 213 8.67 -36.43 17.86
N VAL A 214 7.47 -36.06 18.22
CA VAL A 214 6.75 -36.62 19.36
C VAL A 214 5.77 -37.67 18.82
N ALA A 215 5.80 -38.85 19.43
CA ALA A 215 5.10 -40.04 18.97
C ALA A 215 3.57 -39.84 18.82
N GLU A 216 3.09 -40.52 17.84
CA GLU A 216 1.78 -40.63 17.25
C GLU A 216 0.69 -41.04 18.25
N ALA A 217 -0.38 -40.28 18.31
CA ALA A 217 -1.71 -40.77 18.69
C ALA A 217 -2.64 -40.49 17.52
N GLU A 218 -3.00 -41.57 16.86
CA GLU A 218 -3.88 -41.64 15.69
C GLU A 218 -5.30 -41.17 16.06
N GLN A 219 -5.69 -39.93 15.65
CA GLN A 219 -7.08 -39.56 15.54
C GLN A 219 -7.34 -39.10 14.12
N GLN A 220 -8.17 -39.87 13.40
CA GLN A 220 -8.60 -39.57 12.04
C GLN A 220 -9.29 -38.20 12.00
N PRO A 221 -8.91 -37.28 11.08
CA PRO A 221 -9.58 -36.01 10.93
C PRO A 221 -10.95 -36.21 10.28
N VAL A 222 -12.00 -35.75 10.97
CA VAL A 222 -13.32 -35.59 10.38
C VAL A 222 -13.22 -34.55 9.26
N PRO A 223 -13.62 -34.84 8.03
CA PRO A 223 -13.58 -33.85 6.95
C PRO A 223 -14.60 -32.73 7.23
N VAL A 224 -14.12 -31.60 7.69
CA VAL A 224 -14.92 -30.38 7.69
C VAL A 224 -15.03 -29.92 6.24
N ALA A 225 -16.21 -30.01 5.66
CA ALA A 225 -16.51 -29.47 4.35
C ALA A 225 -16.35 -27.95 4.38
N VAL A 226 -15.19 -27.46 3.94
CA VAL A 226 -14.90 -26.03 3.83
C VAL A 226 -15.37 -25.56 2.44
N PRO A 227 -16.23 -24.55 2.31
CA PRO A 227 -16.68 -24.09 1.02
C PRO A 227 -15.48 -23.53 0.23
N ILE A 228 -15.29 -24.05 -0.98
CA ILE A 228 -14.31 -23.53 -1.94
C ILE A 228 -14.91 -22.29 -2.58
N VAL A 229 -14.33 -21.12 -2.30
CA VAL A 229 -14.77 -19.84 -2.86
C VAL A 229 -13.74 -19.40 -3.90
N ASP A 230 -14.14 -19.32 -5.17
CA ASP A 230 -13.37 -18.67 -6.22
C ASP A 230 -13.60 -17.15 -6.12
N GLU A 231 -12.78 -16.50 -5.29
CA GLU A 231 -12.87 -15.05 -5.04
C GLU A 231 -12.72 -14.21 -6.32
N LYS A 232 -11.89 -14.64 -7.29
CA LYS A 232 -11.72 -13.92 -8.55
C LYS A 232 -12.98 -13.91 -9.40
N LYS A 233 -13.72 -15.01 -9.44
CA LYS A 233 -14.95 -15.13 -10.24
C LYS A 233 -16.11 -14.35 -9.64
N LEU A 234 -16.19 -14.27 -8.30
CA LEU A 234 -17.15 -13.43 -7.58
C LEU A 234 -16.84 -11.93 -7.73
N MET A 235 -15.56 -11.57 -7.83
CA MET A 235 -15.12 -10.18 -7.93
C MET A 235 -15.19 -9.61 -9.36
N GLN A 236 -15.10 -10.44 -10.39
CA GLN A 236 -15.16 -10.01 -11.80
C GLN A 236 -16.57 -9.64 -12.28
N GLN A 237 -17.63 -10.10 -11.61
CA GLN A 237 -19.02 -9.91 -12.07
C GLN A 237 -19.60 -8.51 -11.80
N ASP A 238 -18.94 -7.66 -10.99
CA ASP A 238 -19.45 -6.34 -10.56
C ASP A 238 -18.57 -5.17 -11.01
N GLN A 239 -17.86 -5.25 -12.14
CA GLN A 239 -17.10 -4.11 -12.65
C GLN A 239 -17.97 -3.22 -13.55
N PRO A 240 -18.42 -2.05 -13.10
CA PRO A 240 -18.96 -1.08 -14.03
C PRO A 240 -17.84 -0.60 -14.95
N GLN A 241 -18.05 -0.73 -16.25
CA GLN A 241 -17.21 -0.09 -17.26
C GLN A 241 -17.40 1.43 -17.12
N GLN A 242 -16.46 2.10 -16.47
CA GLN A 242 -16.51 3.55 -16.32
C GLN A 242 -15.35 4.17 -17.07
N THR A 243 -15.67 5.02 -18.03
CA THR A 243 -14.72 5.95 -18.64
C THR A 243 -14.10 6.83 -17.54
N VAL A 244 -12.78 6.87 -17.47
CA VAL A 244 -12.08 7.70 -16.48
C VAL A 244 -12.18 9.15 -16.91
N LYS A 245 -13.03 9.93 -16.23
CA LYS A 245 -13.07 11.37 -16.40
C LYS A 245 -11.95 12.03 -15.59
N GLY A 246 -11.31 13.04 -16.14
CA GLY A 246 -10.25 13.77 -15.47
C GLY A 246 -9.96 15.11 -16.15
N LYS A 247 -8.99 15.81 -15.61
CA LYS A 247 -8.48 17.09 -16.13
C LYS A 247 -6.96 17.09 -16.07
N ASP A 248 -6.32 17.87 -16.94
CA ASP A 248 -4.92 18.23 -16.78
C ASP A 248 -4.78 19.33 -15.72
N VAL A 249 -3.89 19.13 -14.77
CA VAL A 249 -3.51 20.10 -13.75
C VAL A 249 -2.00 20.24 -13.75
N GLY A 250 -1.48 21.30 -14.37
CA GLY A 250 -0.03 21.56 -14.40
C GLY A 250 0.78 20.49 -15.12
N GLY A 251 0.22 19.84 -16.13
CA GLY A 251 0.86 18.76 -16.86
C GLY A 251 0.64 17.37 -16.25
N LEU A 252 -0.27 17.23 -15.28
CA LEU A 252 -0.61 15.96 -14.63
C LEU A 252 -2.08 15.61 -14.90
N PHE A 253 -2.33 14.38 -15.33
CA PHE A 253 -3.71 13.88 -15.37
C PHE A 253 -4.23 13.67 -13.96
N MET A 254 -5.24 14.42 -13.57
CA MET A 254 -5.97 14.29 -12.30
C MET A 254 -7.36 13.73 -12.55
N PRO A 255 -7.74 12.61 -11.88
CA PRO A 255 -9.10 12.10 -11.97
C PRO A 255 -10.13 13.14 -11.54
N ALA A 256 -11.30 13.15 -12.20
CA ALA A 256 -12.39 14.02 -11.79
C ALA A 256 -12.85 13.69 -10.36
N PRO A 257 -13.14 14.71 -9.53
CA PRO A 257 -13.58 14.52 -8.15
C PRO A 257 -15.07 14.11 -8.10
N VAL A 258 -15.40 13.01 -8.77
CA VAL A 258 -16.78 12.49 -8.90
C VAL A 258 -16.86 11.13 -8.20
N ALA A 259 -17.81 11.02 -7.27
CA ALA A 259 -18.15 9.75 -6.65
C ALA A 259 -19.31 9.10 -7.42
N THR A 260 -19.16 7.82 -7.69
CA THR A 260 -20.23 6.94 -8.16
C THR A 260 -20.64 6.01 -7.03
N TYR A 261 -21.68 5.21 -7.21
CA TYR A 261 -22.18 4.32 -6.18
C TYR A 261 -22.25 2.89 -6.68
N GLN A 262 -21.79 1.96 -5.88
CA GLN A 262 -21.96 0.52 -6.07
C GLN A 262 -22.90 -0.04 -4.99
N LYS A 263 -23.52 -1.18 -5.29
CA LYS A 263 -24.35 -1.88 -4.32
C LYS A 263 -23.47 -2.35 -3.15
N VAL A 264 -23.85 -1.95 -1.93
CA VAL A 264 -23.19 -2.39 -0.70
C VAL A 264 -23.54 -3.85 -0.41
N ARG A 265 -22.53 -4.62 -0.05
CA ARG A 265 -22.68 -5.96 0.54
C ARG A 265 -22.17 -5.93 1.98
N PRO A 266 -22.80 -6.65 2.91
CA PRO A 266 -22.25 -6.77 4.26
C PRO A 266 -20.81 -7.25 4.20
N SER A 267 -19.93 -6.57 4.92
CA SER A 267 -18.51 -6.90 4.97
C SER A 267 -18.04 -7.02 6.41
N SER A 268 -17.13 -7.95 6.66
CA SER A 268 -16.54 -8.21 7.98
C SER A 268 -15.03 -8.03 7.93
N ILE A 269 -14.45 -7.59 9.02
CA ILE A 269 -13.01 -7.38 9.13
C ILE A 269 -12.38 -8.62 9.79
N TYR A 270 -11.32 -9.13 9.19
CA TYR A 270 -10.52 -10.25 9.69
C TYR A 270 -9.03 -9.88 9.70
N ILE A 271 -8.27 -10.57 10.52
CA ILE A 271 -6.81 -10.56 10.45
C ILE A 271 -6.37 -11.84 9.73
N GLN A 272 -5.86 -11.71 8.52
CA GLN A 272 -5.22 -12.82 7.83
C GLN A 272 -3.80 -12.98 8.35
N ALA A 273 -3.61 -14.00 9.18
CA ALA A 273 -2.34 -14.31 9.84
C ALA A 273 -1.33 -15.00 8.93
N GLY A 274 -1.81 -15.69 7.88
CA GLY A 274 -0.97 -16.37 6.91
C GLY A 274 -1.78 -17.01 5.79
N ALA A 275 -1.09 -17.43 4.71
CA ALA A 275 -1.63 -18.22 3.62
C ALA A 275 -0.59 -19.29 3.24
N PHE A 276 -1.00 -20.54 3.14
CA PHE A 276 -0.10 -21.69 2.98
C PHE A 276 -0.58 -22.59 1.84
N GLY A 277 0.34 -23.10 1.04
CA GLY A 277 0.04 -24.14 0.05
C GLY A 277 -0.13 -25.54 0.67
N VAL A 278 0.25 -25.71 1.94
CA VAL A 278 0.18 -26.96 2.68
C VAL A 278 -0.73 -26.76 3.90
N GLN A 279 -1.73 -27.63 4.06
CA GLN A 279 -2.77 -27.50 5.08
C GLN A 279 -2.19 -27.60 6.50
N GLU A 280 -1.24 -28.49 6.76
CA GLU A 280 -0.63 -28.72 8.07
C GLU A 280 0.06 -27.46 8.61
N ASN A 281 0.61 -26.62 7.72
CA ASN A 281 1.19 -25.33 8.11
C ASN A 281 0.12 -24.35 8.60
N ALA A 282 -1.05 -24.32 7.95
CA ALA A 282 -2.19 -23.54 8.38
C ALA A 282 -2.74 -24.02 9.72
N GLU A 283 -2.85 -25.34 9.91
CA GLU A 283 -3.31 -25.94 11.18
C GLU A 283 -2.37 -25.59 12.34
N ARG A 284 -1.05 -25.66 12.13
CA ARG A 284 -0.05 -25.26 13.15
C ARG A 284 -0.21 -23.79 13.52
N LEU A 285 -0.40 -22.91 12.54
CA LEU A 285 -0.63 -21.49 12.83
C LEU A 285 -1.97 -21.27 13.53
N ARG A 286 -3.04 -21.96 13.13
CA ARG A 286 -4.35 -21.92 13.81
C ARG A 286 -4.22 -22.30 15.28
N ALA A 287 -3.56 -23.42 15.58
CA ALA A 287 -3.34 -23.89 16.94
C ALA A 287 -2.55 -22.85 17.77
N LYS A 288 -1.51 -22.24 17.20
CA LYS A 288 -0.72 -21.19 17.84
C LYS A 288 -1.55 -19.94 18.19
N LEU A 289 -2.57 -19.63 17.38
CA LEU A 289 -3.40 -18.43 17.53
C LEU A 289 -4.70 -18.71 18.32
N ALA A 290 -4.95 -19.93 18.80
CA ALA A 290 -6.19 -20.31 19.51
C ALA A 290 -6.47 -19.44 20.75
N GLY A 291 -5.42 -18.95 21.45
CA GLY A 291 -5.54 -18.05 22.61
C GLY A 291 -5.72 -16.56 22.24
N VAL A 292 -5.58 -16.20 20.96
CA VAL A 292 -5.66 -14.80 20.51
C VAL A 292 -7.08 -14.41 20.14
N GLY A 293 -7.83 -15.33 19.53
CA GLY A 293 -9.22 -15.13 19.13
C GLY A 293 -9.72 -16.27 18.27
N ARG A 294 -11.00 -16.21 17.86
CA ARG A 294 -11.58 -17.19 16.96
C ARG A 294 -10.75 -17.23 15.68
N THR A 295 -10.19 -18.40 15.37
CA THR A 295 -9.27 -18.61 14.26
C THR A 295 -9.77 -19.72 13.37
N ASP A 296 -10.06 -19.38 12.12
CA ASP A 296 -10.60 -20.29 11.11
C ASP A 296 -9.64 -20.39 9.91
N ILE A 297 -9.68 -21.53 9.20
CA ILE A 297 -8.94 -21.76 7.96
C ILE A 297 -9.93 -21.66 6.80
N TYR A 298 -9.59 -20.81 5.81
CA TYR A 298 -10.35 -20.64 4.58
C TYR A 298 -9.55 -21.17 3.40
N VAL A 299 -10.18 -22.00 2.57
CA VAL A 299 -9.56 -22.50 1.35
C VAL A 299 -9.85 -21.52 0.21
N ALA A 300 -8.79 -21.10 -0.48
CA ALA A 300 -8.88 -20.22 -1.65
C ALA A 300 -8.15 -20.84 -2.83
N LEU A 301 -8.74 -20.76 -4.02
CA LEU A 301 -8.09 -21.13 -5.27
C LEU A 301 -7.53 -19.84 -5.91
N VAL A 302 -6.20 -19.79 -6.07
CA VAL A 302 -5.50 -18.65 -6.69
C VAL A 302 -4.63 -19.19 -7.83
N ASP A 303 -4.89 -18.78 -9.06
CA ASP A 303 -4.18 -19.23 -10.26
C ASP A 303 -4.06 -20.77 -10.35
N GLY A 304 -5.17 -21.46 -10.07
CA GLY A 304 -5.25 -22.93 -10.09
C GLY A 304 -4.55 -23.65 -8.93
N LYS A 305 -3.99 -22.90 -7.96
CA LYS A 305 -3.34 -23.47 -6.78
C LYS A 305 -4.20 -23.25 -5.55
N THR A 306 -4.31 -24.29 -4.72
CA THR A 306 -5.02 -24.22 -3.44
C THR A 306 -4.16 -23.56 -2.37
N PHE A 307 -4.75 -22.58 -1.66
CA PHE A 307 -4.15 -21.93 -0.51
C PHE A 307 -5.06 -22.04 0.72
N TYR A 308 -4.45 -22.31 1.86
CA TYR A 308 -5.09 -22.36 3.18
C TYR A 308 -4.79 -21.04 3.91
N ARG A 309 -5.81 -20.17 4.01
CA ARG A 309 -5.70 -18.84 4.63
C ARG A 309 -6.16 -18.91 6.07
N VAL A 310 -5.26 -18.62 7.02
CA VAL A 310 -5.58 -18.56 8.45
C VAL A 310 -6.06 -17.16 8.78
N ARG A 311 -7.30 -17.04 9.25
CA ARG A 311 -7.95 -15.77 9.58
C ARG A 311 -8.44 -15.76 11.03
N VAL A 312 -8.22 -14.63 11.72
CA VAL A 312 -8.69 -14.38 13.09
C VAL A 312 -9.77 -13.32 13.05
N GLY A 313 -10.89 -13.55 13.71
CA GLY A 313 -12.06 -12.67 13.72
C GLY A 313 -13.37 -13.43 13.46
N PRO A 314 -14.46 -12.77 12.99
CA PRO A 314 -14.53 -11.37 12.57
C PRO A 314 -14.49 -10.37 13.72
N VAL A 315 -14.16 -9.10 13.39
CA VAL A 315 -14.31 -7.96 14.28
C VAL A 315 -15.14 -6.87 13.61
N ALA A 316 -15.80 -6.05 14.42
CA ALA A 316 -16.80 -5.10 13.92
C ALA A 316 -16.21 -3.75 13.53
N THR A 317 -15.14 -3.30 14.22
CA THR A 317 -14.57 -1.95 14.05
C THR A 317 -13.09 -2.00 13.65
N VAL A 318 -12.61 -0.90 13.07
CA VAL A 318 -11.20 -0.75 12.70
C VAL A 318 -10.30 -0.78 13.94
N ASP A 319 -10.71 -0.14 15.05
CA ASP A 319 -9.94 -0.15 16.30
C ASP A 319 -9.80 -1.56 16.88
N GLN A 320 -10.86 -2.36 16.80
CA GLN A 320 -10.79 -3.77 17.19
C GLN A 320 -9.85 -4.56 16.27
N ALA A 321 -9.85 -4.26 14.98
CA ALA A 321 -8.96 -4.91 14.02
C ALA A 321 -7.49 -4.56 14.29
N ASP A 322 -7.18 -3.30 14.60
CA ASP A 322 -5.83 -2.86 14.95
C ASP A 322 -5.35 -3.53 16.24
N ALA A 323 -6.20 -3.58 17.28
CA ALA A 323 -5.88 -4.26 18.53
C ALA A 323 -5.67 -5.78 18.31
N LEU A 324 -6.51 -6.40 17.48
CA LEU A 324 -6.39 -7.83 17.17
C LEU A 324 -5.14 -8.11 16.31
N LEU A 325 -4.83 -7.24 15.33
CA LEU A 325 -3.62 -7.35 14.51
C LEU A 325 -2.36 -7.34 15.39
N ASN A 326 -2.28 -6.42 16.35
CA ASN A 326 -1.16 -6.34 17.28
C ASN A 326 -1.00 -7.62 18.11
N ARG A 327 -2.10 -8.21 18.59
CA ARG A 327 -2.07 -9.49 19.31
C ARG A 327 -1.61 -10.65 18.43
N VAL A 328 -2.10 -10.72 17.20
CA VAL A 328 -1.72 -11.75 16.21
C VAL A 328 -0.22 -11.66 15.86
N VAL A 329 0.28 -10.43 15.66
CA VAL A 329 1.71 -10.18 15.44
C VAL A 329 2.54 -10.53 16.68
N GLY A 330 2.10 -10.14 17.88
CA GLY A 330 2.74 -10.50 19.15
C GLY A 330 2.80 -12.01 19.40
N ALA A 331 1.85 -12.77 18.83
CA ALA A 331 1.88 -14.24 18.80
C ALA A 331 2.82 -14.82 17.73
N GLY A 332 3.56 -13.97 17.00
CA GLY A 332 4.60 -14.37 16.04
C GLY A 332 4.12 -14.55 14.60
N ALA A 333 2.96 -14.02 14.22
CA ALA A 333 2.50 -13.94 12.83
C ALA A 333 2.85 -12.56 12.23
N ASN A 334 4.14 -12.27 12.05
CA ASN A 334 4.65 -10.94 11.68
C ASN A 334 4.12 -10.42 10.33
N GLY A 335 3.79 -11.34 9.39
CA GLY A 335 3.20 -11.00 8.08
C GLY A 335 1.69 -10.84 8.09
N ALA A 336 1.05 -10.79 9.27
CA ALA A 336 -0.39 -10.63 9.37
C ALA A 336 -0.87 -9.29 8.80
N LYS A 337 -2.02 -9.31 8.12
CA LYS A 337 -2.65 -8.13 7.53
C LYS A 337 -4.16 -8.09 7.80
N ILE A 338 -4.74 -6.89 7.85
CA ILE A 338 -6.19 -6.72 7.90
C ILE A 338 -6.76 -6.99 6.51
N VAL A 339 -7.83 -7.77 6.45
CA VAL A 339 -8.60 -8.05 5.24
C VAL A 339 -10.09 -7.84 5.52
N VAL A 340 -10.82 -7.43 4.51
CA VAL A 340 -12.27 -7.19 4.58
C VAL A 340 -12.95 -8.14 3.59
N ASN A 341 -13.96 -8.86 4.06
CA ASN A 341 -14.74 -9.83 3.25
C ASN A 341 -16.22 -9.51 3.34
#